data_2ce3cd3d0d2362c5f94d05eeaeef678e
#
_entry.id   2ce3cd3d0d2362c5f94d05eeaeef678e
#
_cell.length_a   1.000
_cell.length_b   1.000
_cell.length_c   1.000
_cell.angle_alpha   90.00
_cell.angle_beta   90.00
_cell.angle_gamma   90.00
#
_symmetry.space_group_name_H-M   'P 1'
#
loop_
_entity.id
_entity.type
_entity.pdbx_description
1 polymer ?
#
loop_
_entity_poly.entity_id
_entity_poly.type
_entity_poly.pdbx_seq_one_letter_code
_entity_poly.pdbx_strand_id
1 'polypeptide(L)'
;MARLFLFIILLFAVHLTSAQNRYKYPVLPPTGPKIESFVPKGWHIVEKAEGDLNKDNAPDIAAVVEADKDVPNLKEEDYPQKPRILLIALRQANGSYTLSIQSNESILLSNEGGVMGDPLAGLTIERGTLLVQFYGGSADRWGYDYRWRFQNNDWFLIGATATFSSMSANQFNTYDFNLSTGAAEHTSGAFLEEENKKNTPEKKRSFNIGKKPLLKLRTFKPITTLIYKDVYI
;
A
#
# COMPACT_ATOMS: atom_id res chain seq x y z
N MET A 1 -47.01 -6.81 -58.43
CA MET A 1 -46.12 -7.46 -57.40
C MET A 1 -44.87 -6.57 -57.25
N ALA A 2 -44.89 -5.69 -56.25
CA ALA A 2 -43.78 -4.79 -55.95
C ALA A 2 -42.94 -5.40 -54.82
N ARG A 3 -41.65 -5.68 -55.08
CA ARG A 3 -40.69 -6.17 -54.06
C ARG A 3 -40.09 -4.98 -53.33
N LEU A 4 -40.44 -4.87 -52.07
CA LEU A 4 -39.87 -3.88 -51.14
C LEU A 4 -38.51 -4.39 -50.67
N PHE A 5 -37.42 -3.71 -51.06
CA PHE A 5 -36.06 -3.96 -50.54
C PHE A 5 -35.87 -3.15 -49.26
N LEU A 6 -35.79 -3.86 -48.15
CA LEU A 6 -35.48 -3.31 -46.82
C LEU A 6 -33.97 -3.16 -46.68
N PHE A 7 -33.41 -1.93 -46.75
CA PHE A 7 -32.02 -1.64 -46.46
C PHE A 7 -31.85 -1.53 -44.95
N ILE A 8 -31.20 -2.55 -44.31
CA ILE A 8 -30.76 -2.50 -42.93
C ILE A 8 -29.43 -1.77 -42.92
N ILE A 9 -29.40 -0.51 -42.43
CA ILE A 9 -28.18 0.24 -42.16
C ILE A 9 -27.68 -0.21 -40.77
N LEU A 10 -26.60 -1.01 -40.76
CA LEU A 10 -25.91 -1.42 -39.55
C LEU A 10 -25.03 -0.24 -39.10
N LEU A 11 -25.51 0.54 -38.10
CA LEU A 11 -24.71 1.57 -37.44
C LEU A 11 -23.65 0.89 -36.55
N PHE A 12 -22.44 0.80 -37.04
CA PHE A 12 -21.25 0.50 -36.22
C PHE A 12 -20.99 1.71 -35.32
N ALA A 13 -21.41 1.65 -34.08
CA ALA A 13 -20.95 2.58 -33.04
C ALA A 13 -19.49 2.27 -32.72
N VAL A 14 -18.57 3.03 -33.34
CA VAL A 14 -17.15 3.02 -32.94
C VAL A 14 -17.07 3.69 -31.58
N HIS A 15 -17.02 2.89 -30.51
CA HIS A 15 -16.62 3.37 -29.21
C HIS A 15 -15.13 3.73 -29.30
N LEU A 16 -14.84 5.01 -29.53
CA LEU A 16 -13.52 5.58 -29.31
C LEU A 16 -13.27 5.51 -27.78
N THR A 17 -12.69 4.41 -27.32
CA THR A 17 -12.11 4.36 -26.00
C THR A 17 -10.98 5.37 -25.98
N SER A 18 -11.23 6.53 -25.40
CA SER A 18 -10.21 7.51 -25.06
C SER A 18 -9.22 6.79 -24.15
N ALA A 19 -8.08 6.38 -24.68
CA ALA A 19 -6.98 5.90 -23.85
C ALA A 19 -6.55 7.10 -23.01
N GLN A 20 -7.09 7.20 -21.78
CA GLN A 20 -6.66 8.20 -20.80
C GLN A 20 -5.15 8.08 -20.68
N ASN A 21 -4.44 9.18 -20.95
CA ASN A 21 -2.99 9.25 -20.84
C ASN A 21 -2.63 9.13 -19.35
N ARG A 22 -2.47 7.89 -18.86
CA ARG A 22 -2.05 7.64 -17.49
C ARG A 22 -0.67 8.25 -17.26
N TYR A 23 -0.46 8.82 -16.10
CA TYR A 23 0.84 9.34 -15.68
C TYR A 23 1.93 8.28 -15.81
N LYS A 24 3.06 8.64 -16.44
CA LYS A 24 4.22 7.75 -16.57
C LYS A 24 5.22 8.06 -15.46
N TYR A 25 5.33 7.13 -14.53
CA TYR A 25 6.35 7.20 -13.48
C TYR A 25 7.76 7.18 -14.06
N PRO A 26 8.70 7.94 -13.46
CA PRO A 26 10.11 7.82 -13.84
C PRO A 26 10.64 6.42 -13.51
N VAL A 27 11.52 5.91 -14.36
CA VAL A 27 12.28 4.68 -14.10
C VAL A 27 13.52 5.08 -13.30
N LEU A 28 13.67 4.47 -12.11
CA LEU A 28 14.79 4.75 -11.25
C LEU A 28 16.07 4.07 -11.77
N PRO A 29 17.26 4.65 -11.54
CA PRO A 29 18.52 4.02 -11.94
C PRO A 29 18.71 2.67 -11.23
N PRO A 30 19.34 1.68 -11.87
CA PRO A 30 19.52 0.35 -11.28
C PRO A 30 20.53 0.33 -10.13
N THR A 31 21.46 1.28 -10.09
CA THR A 31 22.51 1.39 -9.05
C THR A 31 22.78 2.84 -8.70
N GLY A 32 23.31 3.08 -7.50
CA GLY A 32 23.71 4.41 -7.05
C GLY A 32 24.62 4.36 -5.83
N PRO A 33 25.49 5.36 -5.60
CA PRO A 33 26.35 5.43 -4.42
C PRO A 33 25.60 5.72 -3.12
N LYS A 34 24.40 6.30 -3.19
CA LYS A 34 23.57 6.70 -2.04
C LYS A 34 22.09 6.78 -2.43
N ILE A 35 21.21 6.87 -1.42
CA ILE A 35 19.75 6.86 -1.66
C ILE A 35 19.28 8.01 -2.56
N GLU A 36 19.90 9.19 -2.45
CA GLU A 36 19.53 10.35 -3.26
C GLU A 36 19.79 10.12 -4.76
N SER A 37 20.62 9.15 -5.12
CA SER A 37 20.87 8.75 -6.52
C SER A 37 19.64 8.13 -7.17
N PHE A 38 18.69 7.61 -6.38
CA PHE A 38 17.45 7.02 -6.83
C PHE A 38 16.27 8.01 -6.81
N VAL A 39 16.49 9.24 -6.32
CA VAL A 39 15.44 10.27 -6.27
C VAL A 39 15.42 11.00 -7.62
N PRO A 40 14.30 10.96 -8.38
CA PRO A 40 14.21 11.67 -9.64
C PRO A 40 14.29 13.19 -9.47
N LYS A 41 14.69 13.90 -10.50
CA LYS A 41 14.66 15.37 -10.48
C LYS A 41 13.22 15.87 -10.30
N GLY A 42 13.01 16.80 -9.36
CA GLY A 42 11.68 17.31 -8.99
C GLY A 42 10.90 16.36 -8.09
N TRP A 43 11.61 15.51 -7.35
CA TRP A 43 11.08 14.63 -6.30
C TRP A 43 11.89 14.79 -5.04
N HIS A 44 11.32 14.44 -3.90
CA HIS A 44 11.98 14.42 -2.60
C HIS A 44 11.65 13.14 -1.82
N ILE A 45 12.47 12.84 -0.82
CA ILE A 45 12.24 11.73 0.11
C ILE A 45 11.22 12.21 1.16
N VAL A 46 10.10 11.49 1.28
CA VAL A 46 9.08 11.72 2.32
C VAL A 46 9.46 10.97 3.59
N GLU A 47 9.86 9.70 3.44
CA GLU A 47 10.20 8.82 4.56
C GLU A 47 11.29 7.83 4.12
N LYS A 48 12.16 7.42 5.06
CA LYS A 48 13.17 6.38 4.80
C LYS A 48 13.45 5.55 6.05
N ALA A 49 13.86 4.31 5.83
CA ALA A 49 14.32 3.39 6.86
C ALA A 49 15.59 2.67 6.41
N GLU A 50 16.46 2.37 7.37
CA GLU A 50 17.71 1.64 7.13
C GLU A 50 17.77 0.38 7.99
N GLY A 51 18.26 -0.73 7.46
CA GLY A 51 18.41 -2.01 8.15
C GLY A 51 18.67 -3.15 7.17
N ASP A 52 19.10 -4.30 7.70
CA ASP A 52 19.44 -5.48 6.90
C ASP A 52 18.16 -6.24 6.47
N LEU A 53 17.83 -6.18 5.20
CA LEU A 53 16.64 -6.78 4.60
C LEU A 53 16.91 -8.12 3.91
N ASN A 54 18.14 -8.32 3.43
CA ASN A 54 18.57 -9.52 2.69
C ASN A 54 19.39 -10.49 3.54
N LYS A 55 19.72 -10.12 4.80
CA LYS A 55 20.50 -10.90 5.78
C LYS A 55 21.97 -11.08 5.42
N ASP A 56 22.57 -10.05 4.83
CA ASP A 56 24.00 -10.00 4.52
C ASP A 56 24.81 -9.19 5.56
N ASN A 57 24.16 -8.69 6.62
CA ASN A 57 24.70 -7.84 7.69
C ASN A 57 25.11 -6.44 7.22
N ALA A 58 24.70 -6.01 6.04
CA ALA A 58 24.86 -4.64 5.58
C ALA A 58 23.51 -3.89 5.63
N PRO A 59 23.48 -2.60 6.03
CA PRO A 59 22.23 -1.86 6.10
C PRO A 59 21.73 -1.49 4.69
N ASP A 60 20.59 -2.06 4.31
CA ASP A 60 19.81 -1.70 3.13
C ASP A 60 18.96 -0.46 3.41
N ILE A 61 18.38 0.14 2.37
CA ILE A 61 17.51 1.31 2.51
C ILE A 61 16.18 1.05 1.81
N ALA A 62 15.09 1.36 2.51
CA ALA A 62 13.78 1.56 1.92
C ALA A 62 13.42 3.05 2.00
N ALA A 63 12.79 3.60 0.96
CA ALA A 63 12.35 4.99 0.97
C ALA A 63 11.04 5.18 0.22
N VAL A 64 10.23 6.14 0.67
CA VAL A 64 9.10 6.69 -0.06
C VAL A 64 9.54 8.03 -0.62
N VAL A 65 9.43 8.20 -1.94
CA VAL A 65 9.68 9.46 -2.62
C VAL A 65 8.40 9.99 -3.25
N GLU A 66 8.23 11.30 -3.26
CA GLU A 66 7.05 12.01 -3.77
C GLU A 66 7.48 13.09 -4.76
N ALA A 67 6.69 13.31 -5.81
CA ALA A 67 6.91 14.42 -6.73
C ALA A 67 6.64 15.77 -6.05
N ASP A 68 7.45 16.79 -6.38
CA ASP A 68 7.27 18.15 -5.85
C ASP A 68 5.98 18.80 -6.35
N LYS A 69 5.45 18.34 -7.48
CA LYS A 69 4.29 18.90 -8.15
C LYS A 69 3.20 17.86 -8.36
N ASP A 70 1.96 18.33 -8.26
CA ASP A 70 0.79 17.59 -8.64
C ASP A 70 0.80 17.28 -10.14
N VAL A 71 0.26 16.11 -10.50
CA VAL A 71 0.06 15.69 -11.88
C VAL A 71 -1.41 15.32 -12.12
N PRO A 72 -1.95 15.63 -13.30
CA PRO A 72 -3.31 15.20 -13.65
C PRO A 72 -3.34 13.71 -13.98
N ASN A 73 -4.51 13.10 -13.87
CA ASN A 73 -4.78 11.73 -14.32
C ASN A 73 -3.86 10.65 -13.70
N LEU A 74 -3.42 10.87 -12.47
CA LEU A 74 -2.61 9.89 -11.75
C LEU A 74 -3.43 8.64 -11.40
N LYS A 75 -4.64 8.87 -10.89
CA LYS A 75 -5.71 7.87 -10.68
C LYS A 75 -6.95 8.27 -11.46
N GLU A 76 -8.01 7.49 -11.38
CA GLU A 76 -9.32 7.78 -12.03
C GLU A 76 -10.11 8.89 -11.30
N GLU A 77 -9.41 9.81 -10.67
CA GLU A 77 -9.99 10.91 -9.91
C GLU A 77 -9.76 12.25 -10.61
N ASP A 78 -10.75 13.13 -10.56
CA ASP A 78 -10.79 14.39 -11.31
C ASP A 78 -9.86 15.50 -10.75
N TYR A 79 -9.08 15.23 -9.71
CA TYR A 79 -8.19 16.23 -9.12
C TYR A 79 -6.70 15.83 -9.23
N PRO A 80 -5.81 16.80 -9.37
CA PRO A 80 -4.37 16.54 -9.43
C PRO A 80 -3.83 15.98 -8.12
N GLN A 81 -2.88 15.06 -8.22
CA GLN A 81 -2.27 14.36 -7.08
C GLN A 81 -0.76 14.28 -7.27
N LYS A 82 -0.02 14.16 -6.17
CA LYS A 82 1.43 13.93 -6.19
C LYS A 82 1.72 12.43 -6.30
N PRO A 83 2.38 11.98 -7.37
CA PRO A 83 2.78 10.58 -7.46
C PRO A 83 3.82 10.22 -6.41
N ARG A 84 3.72 8.99 -5.88
CA ARG A 84 4.65 8.41 -4.92
C ARG A 84 5.27 7.12 -5.45
N ILE A 85 6.49 6.85 -5.03
CA ILE A 85 7.21 5.61 -5.31
C ILE A 85 7.74 5.07 -3.99
N LEU A 86 7.47 3.80 -3.70
CA LEU A 86 8.21 3.03 -2.73
C LEU A 86 9.38 2.36 -3.45
N LEU A 87 10.59 2.61 -2.98
CA LEU A 87 11.80 1.97 -3.48
C LEU A 87 12.54 1.24 -2.36
N ILE A 88 13.21 0.14 -2.71
CA ILE A 88 14.12 -0.57 -1.82
C ILE A 88 15.44 -0.77 -2.56
N ALA A 89 16.53 -0.37 -1.94
CA ALA A 89 17.88 -0.49 -2.48
C ALA A 89 18.77 -1.32 -1.52
N LEU A 90 19.35 -2.37 -2.04
CA LEU A 90 20.22 -3.29 -1.27
C LEU A 90 21.66 -2.83 -1.35
N ARG A 91 22.33 -2.78 -0.19
CA ARG A 91 23.72 -2.39 -0.08
C ARG A 91 24.64 -3.46 -0.66
N GLN A 92 25.65 -3.02 -1.41
CA GLN A 92 26.65 -3.90 -2.01
C GLN A 92 27.95 -3.85 -1.21
N ALA A 93 28.80 -4.87 -1.34
CA ALA A 93 30.09 -4.97 -0.64
C ALA A 93 31.03 -3.79 -0.92
N ASN A 94 30.90 -3.13 -2.08
CA ASN A 94 31.66 -1.93 -2.43
C ASN A 94 31.11 -0.62 -1.84
N GLY A 95 30.03 -0.71 -1.02
CA GLY A 95 29.36 0.42 -0.38
C GLY A 95 28.32 1.14 -1.24
N SER A 96 28.15 0.79 -2.53
CA SER A 96 27.07 1.28 -3.37
C SER A 96 25.74 0.55 -3.08
N TYR A 97 24.67 0.98 -3.74
CA TYR A 97 23.35 0.34 -3.64
C TYR A 97 22.88 -0.15 -5.02
N THR A 98 22.16 -1.25 -5.02
CA THR A 98 21.44 -1.77 -6.19
C THR A 98 19.94 -1.68 -5.92
N LEU A 99 19.18 -1.09 -6.84
CA LEU A 99 17.71 -1.03 -6.75
C LEU A 99 17.16 -2.45 -6.79
N SER A 100 16.57 -2.89 -5.69
CA SER A 100 15.90 -4.19 -5.59
C SER A 100 14.49 -4.14 -6.15
N ILE A 101 13.75 -3.06 -5.85
CA ILE A 101 12.40 -2.86 -6.36
C ILE A 101 12.04 -1.37 -6.39
N GLN A 102 11.27 -1.00 -7.41
CA GLN A 102 10.45 0.20 -7.49
C GLN A 102 9.00 -0.21 -7.55
N SER A 103 8.15 0.30 -6.66
CA SER A 103 6.72 0.11 -6.68
C SER A 103 5.99 1.45 -6.70
N ASN A 104 5.14 1.64 -7.69
CA ASN A 104 4.40 2.88 -7.93
C ASN A 104 2.96 2.80 -7.41
N GLU A 105 2.52 1.61 -6.94
CA GLU A 105 1.13 1.36 -6.55
C GLU A 105 0.99 0.88 -5.11
N SER A 106 2.08 0.47 -4.45
CA SER A 106 2.05 -0.10 -3.09
C SER A 106 2.09 0.93 -1.97
N ILE A 107 2.03 2.20 -2.31
CA ILE A 107 2.04 3.32 -1.36
C ILE A 107 0.83 4.23 -1.63
N LEU A 108 0.16 4.63 -0.55
CA LEU A 108 -0.94 5.60 -0.64
C LEU A 108 -0.40 7.00 -0.90
N LEU A 109 -1.16 7.80 -1.62
CA LEU A 109 -0.83 9.19 -1.91
C LEU A 109 -1.10 10.09 -0.69
N SER A 110 -0.48 11.27 -0.65
CA SER A 110 -0.55 12.20 0.49
C SER A 110 -1.96 12.75 0.79
N ASN A 111 -2.89 12.63 -0.14
CA ASN A 111 -4.28 13.07 0.02
C ASN A 111 -5.28 11.93 0.26
N GLU A 112 -4.82 10.69 0.43
CA GLU A 112 -5.69 9.52 0.61
C GLU A 112 -6.00 9.19 2.08
N GLY A 113 -5.53 10.00 3.04
CA GLY A 113 -5.81 9.81 4.46
C GLY A 113 -7.12 10.46 4.96
N GLY A 114 -7.93 10.99 4.07
CA GLY A 114 -9.18 11.69 4.44
C GLY A 114 -8.91 12.98 5.20
N VAL A 115 -9.68 13.24 6.27
CA VAL A 115 -9.50 14.45 7.11
C VAL A 115 -8.16 14.46 7.83
N MET A 116 -7.53 13.29 8.02
CA MET A 116 -6.23 13.17 8.67
C MET A 116 -5.05 13.59 7.75
N GLY A 117 -5.32 13.86 6.46
CA GLY A 117 -4.31 14.31 5.50
C GLY A 117 -3.47 13.15 4.95
N ASP A 118 -2.15 13.27 5.06
CA ASP A 118 -1.22 12.22 4.57
C ASP A 118 -1.36 10.94 5.39
N PRO A 119 -1.71 9.81 4.75
CA PRO A 119 -1.90 8.55 5.46
C PRO A 119 -0.60 7.84 5.84
N LEU A 120 0.57 8.20 5.28
CA LEU A 120 1.84 7.53 5.59
C LEU A 120 2.23 7.78 7.04
N ALA A 121 2.04 6.76 7.89
CA ALA A 121 2.29 6.83 9.33
C ALA A 121 3.70 6.36 9.73
N GLY A 122 4.35 5.56 8.89
CA GLY A 122 5.70 5.11 9.16
C GLY A 122 6.27 4.12 8.15
N LEU A 123 7.61 4.08 8.13
CA LEU A 123 8.42 3.14 7.38
C LEU A 123 9.53 2.64 8.30
N THR A 124 9.57 1.33 8.60
CA THR A 124 10.60 0.78 9.48
C THR A 124 11.16 -0.54 8.95
N ILE A 125 12.44 -0.79 9.24
CA ILE A 125 13.08 -2.07 8.94
C ILE A 125 13.45 -2.73 10.27
N GLU A 126 12.82 -3.88 10.52
CA GLU A 126 13.04 -4.67 11.71
C GLU A 126 13.10 -6.17 11.40
N ARG A 127 14.06 -6.86 12.01
CA ARG A 127 14.19 -8.33 11.92
C ARG A 127 14.21 -8.87 10.49
N GLY A 128 14.84 -8.13 9.56
CA GLY A 128 14.92 -8.50 8.14
C GLY A 128 13.60 -8.35 7.39
N THR A 129 12.71 -7.46 7.85
CA THR A 129 11.44 -7.14 7.19
C THR A 129 11.23 -5.64 7.11
N LEU A 130 10.59 -5.18 6.03
CA LEU A 130 10.11 -3.83 5.89
C LEU A 130 8.65 -3.76 6.37
N LEU A 131 8.36 -2.83 7.27
CA LEU A 131 7.01 -2.47 7.71
C LEU A 131 6.64 -1.11 7.10
N VAL A 132 5.50 -1.07 6.42
CA VAL A 132 4.89 0.16 5.89
C VAL A 132 3.57 0.35 6.62
N GLN A 133 3.36 1.52 7.22
CA GLN A 133 2.21 1.82 8.06
C GLN A 133 1.41 2.99 7.49
N PHE A 134 0.10 2.83 7.51
CA PHE A 134 -0.85 3.86 7.10
C PHE A 134 -1.91 4.09 8.17
N TYR A 135 -2.36 5.34 8.27
CA TYR A 135 -3.43 5.76 9.16
C TYR A 135 -4.24 6.88 8.52
N GLY A 136 -5.57 6.82 8.64
CA GLY A 136 -6.43 7.84 8.06
C GLY A 136 -7.86 7.77 8.55
N GLY A 137 -8.73 8.51 7.88
CA GLY A 137 -10.15 8.60 8.16
C GLY A 137 -10.60 9.94 8.73
N SER A 138 -11.66 9.91 9.53
CA SER A 138 -12.28 11.07 10.19
C SER A 138 -12.81 10.68 11.58
N ALA A 139 -14.11 10.74 11.82
CA ALA A 139 -14.76 10.17 13.01
C ALA A 139 -14.63 8.62 13.02
N ASP A 140 -14.74 8.00 11.86
CA ASP A 140 -14.34 6.63 11.64
C ASP A 140 -12.92 6.61 11.06
N ARG A 141 -12.01 5.88 11.74
CA ARG A 141 -10.59 5.84 11.42
C ARG A 141 -10.19 4.44 11.00
N TRP A 142 -9.14 4.40 10.21
CA TRP A 142 -8.54 3.15 9.76
C TRP A 142 -7.02 3.20 9.89
N GLY A 143 -6.40 2.06 10.09
CA GLY A 143 -4.97 1.86 10.06
C GLY A 143 -4.62 0.57 9.34
N TYR A 144 -3.52 0.58 8.62
CA TYR A 144 -3.00 -0.60 7.94
C TYR A 144 -1.51 -0.70 8.13
N ASP A 145 -1.05 -1.91 8.51
CA ASP A 145 0.35 -2.26 8.59
C ASP A 145 0.63 -3.37 7.59
N TYR A 146 1.62 -3.17 6.72
CA TYR A 146 2.04 -4.15 5.72
C TYR A 146 3.49 -4.55 5.96
N ARG A 147 3.72 -5.85 6.26
CA ARG A 147 5.04 -6.40 6.54
C ARG A 147 5.57 -7.21 5.37
N TRP A 148 6.65 -6.71 4.79
CA TRP A 148 7.30 -7.26 3.60
C TRP A 148 8.59 -8.00 3.94
N ARG A 149 8.84 -9.12 3.27
CA ARG A 149 10.08 -9.88 3.40
C ARG A 149 10.68 -10.18 2.03
N PHE A 150 12.00 -9.98 1.94
CA PHE A 150 12.78 -10.42 0.79
C PHE A 150 13.03 -11.92 0.89
N GLN A 151 12.62 -12.68 -0.13
CA GLN A 151 12.84 -14.11 -0.27
C GLN A 151 12.71 -14.52 -1.73
N ASN A 152 13.49 -15.54 -2.17
CA ASN A 152 13.46 -16.02 -3.56
C ASN A 152 13.62 -14.89 -4.59
N ASN A 153 14.50 -13.93 -4.31
CA ASN A 153 14.77 -12.74 -5.13
C ASN A 153 13.55 -11.86 -5.43
N ASP A 154 12.54 -11.87 -4.55
CA ASP A 154 11.36 -11.01 -4.69
C ASP A 154 10.81 -10.60 -3.31
N TRP A 155 9.89 -9.66 -3.29
CA TRP A 155 9.30 -9.07 -2.09
C TRP A 155 7.89 -9.59 -1.88
N PHE A 156 7.64 -10.23 -0.72
CA PHE A 156 6.36 -10.85 -0.39
C PHE A 156 5.75 -10.27 0.87
N LEU A 157 4.44 -10.04 0.83
CA LEU A 157 3.65 -9.66 1.99
C LEU A 157 3.49 -10.88 2.89
N ILE A 158 4.10 -10.84 4.07
CA ILE A 158 4.09 -11.95 5.04
C ILE A 158 3.16 -11.72 6.21
N GLY A 159 2.76 -10.47 6.44
CA GLY A 159 1.82 -10.07 7.49
C GLY A 159 1.10 -8.80 7.11
N ALA A 160 -0.13 -8.68 7.55
CA ALA A 160 -0.93 -7.47 7.41
C ALA A 160 -1.81 -7.29 8.64
N THR A 161 -1.90 -6.05 9.12
CA THR A 161 -2.85 -5.66 10.17
C THR A 161 -3.82 -4.63 9.59
N ALA A 162 -5.10 -4.79 9.84
CA ALA A 162 -6.15 -3.82 9.51
C ALA A 162 -6.88 -3.42 10.79
N THR A 163 -6.90 -2.14 11.10
CA THR A 163 -7.56 -1.58 12.27
C THR A 163 -8.67 -0.62 11.83
N PHE A 164 -9.84 -0.79 12.37
CA PHE A 164 -10.99 0.09 12.16
C PHE A 164 -11.50 0.58 13.51
N SER A 165 -11.81 1.87 13.61
CA SER A 165 -12.27 2.46 14.84
C SER A 165 -13.35 3.51 14.59
N SER A 166 -14.39 3.52 15.42
CA SER A 166 -15.45 4.52 15.40
C SER A 166 -15.48 5.27 16.71
N MET A 167 -15.20 6.57 16.63
CA MET A 167 -15.22 7.44 17.81
C MET A 167 -16.64 7.60 18.36
N SER A 168 -17.65 7.67 17.46
CA SER A 168 -19.06 7.78 17.87
C SER A 168 -19.60 6.53 18.55
N ALA A 169 -19.15 5.35 18.12
CA ALA A 169 -19.51 4.07 18.72
C ALA A 169 -18.58 3.66 19.87
N ASN A 170 -17.52 4.42 20.15
CA ASN A 170 -16.48 4.12 21.13
C ASN A 170 -15.96 2.68 21.02
N GLN A 171 -15.65 2.22 19.81
CA GLN A 171 -15.19 0.86 19.56
C GLN A 171 -14.10 0.77 18.50
N PHE A 172 -13.29 -0.27 18.63
CA PHE A 172 -12.31 -0.62 17.61
C PHE A 172 -12.37 -2.10 17.27
N ASN A 173 -11.88 -2.44 16.07
CA ASN A 173 -11.65 -3.79 15.58
C ASN A 173 -10.28 -3.83 14.92
N THR A 174 -9.42 -4.73 15.35
CA THR A 174 -8.09 -4.97 14.76
C THR A 174 -8.03 -6.41 14.28
N TYR A 175 -7.66 -6.60 13.02
CA TYR A 175 -7.40 -7.90 12.41
C TYR A 175 -5.92 -8.00 12.10
N ASP A 176 -5.23 -8.96 12.69
CA ASP A 176 -3.84 -9.28 12.41
C ASP A 176 -3.76 -10.60 11.63
N PHE A 177 -3.08 -10.59 10.49
CA PHE A 177 -2.95 -11.72 9.59
C PHE A 177 -1.49 -12.12 9.42
N ASN A 178 -1.13 -13.32 9.83
CA ASN A 178 0.10 -13.96 9.41
C ASN A 178 -0.13 -14.69 8.08
N LEU A 179 0.18 -14.03 6.97
CA LEU A 179 -0.06 -14.56 5.63
C LEU A 179 0.84 -15.74 5.28
N SER A 180 1.98 -15.90 5.96
CA SER A 180 2.88 -17.05 5.75
C SER A 180 2.30 -18.36 6.28
N THR A 181 1.45 -18.30 7.31
CA THR A 181 0.86 -19.47 7.97
C THR A 181 -0.64 -19.58 7.77
N GLY A 182 -1.32 -18.48 7.46
CA GLY A 182 -2.77 -18.38 7.44
C GLY A 182 -3.39 -18.14 8.83
N ALA A 183 -2.58 -18.07 9.90
CA ALA A 183 -3.08 -17.73 11.22
C ALA A 183 -3.50 -16.27 11.29
N ALA A 184 -4.58 -16.01 12.02
CA ALA A 184 -5.11 -14.66 12.19
C ALA A 184 -5.69 -14.46 13.59
N GLU A 185 -5.70 -13.20 14.04
CA GLU A 185 -6.32 -12.77 15.29
C GLU A 185 -7.25 -11.58 15.03
N HIS A 186 -8.40 -11.60 15.68
CA HIS A 186 -9.31 -10.45 15.73
C HIS A 186 -9.38 -9.97 17.16
N THR A 187 -9.04 -8.71 17.40
CA THR A 187 -9.18 -8.02 18.68
C THR A 187 -10.23 -6.93 18.54
N SER A 188 -11.16 -6.84 19.47
CA SER A 188 -12.17 -5.78 19.53
C SER A 188 -12.36 -5.26 20.94
N GLY A 189 -12.69 -3.98 21.06
CA GLY A 189 -12.84 -3.34 22.37
C GLY A 189 -13.37 -1.91 22.24
N ALA A 190 -13.33 -1.17 23.37
CA ALA A 190 -13.63 0.26 23.45
C ALA A 190 -12.35 1.07 23.69
N PHE A 191 -12.30 2.32 23.20
CA PHE A 191 -11.16 3.21 23.41
C PHE A 191 -11.19 3.92 24.76
N LEU A 192 -12.38 4.39 25.14
CA LEU A 192 -12.56 5.19 26.32
C LEU A 192 -13.15 4.32 27.43
N GLU A 193 -12.51 4.36 28.58
CA GLU A 193 -13.11 3.90 29.83
C GLU A 193 -14.21 4.91 30.20
N GLU A 194 -15.46 4.50 30.14
CA GLU A 194 -16.54 5.31 30.69
C GLU A 194 -16.48 5.20 32.21
N GLU A 195 -16.34 6.34 32.93
CA GLU A 195 -16.16 6.42 34.40
C GLU A 195 -17.18 5.64 35.23
N ASN A 196 -18.32 5.26 34.64
CA ASN A 196 -19.42 4.55 35.31
C ASN A 196 -19.83 3.22 34.68
N LYS A 197 -19.12 2.73 33.65
CA LYS A 197 -19.35 1.40 33.07
C LYS A 197 -18.12 0.53 33.34
N LYS A 198 -18.37 -0.70 33.85
CA LYS A 198 -17.32 -1.75 33.92
C LYS A 198 -16.63 -1.81 32.56
N ASN A 199 -15.30 -1.65 32.57
CA ASN A 199 -14.46 -1.77 31.39
C ASN A 199 -14.94 -2.92 30.52
N THR A 200 -15.33 -2.63 29.28
CA THR A 200 -15.61 -3.70 28.32
C THR A 200 -14.29 -4.34 27.97
N PRO A 201 -13.98 -5.55 28.45
CA PRO A 201 -12.68 -6.15 28.24
C PRO A 201 -12.45 -6.36 26.75
N GLU A 202 -11.23 -6.18 26.30
CA GLU A 202 -10.83 -6.57 24.95
C GLU A 202 -11.20 -8.04 24.69
N LYS A 203 -11.84 -8.29 23.58
CA LYS A 203 -12.16 -9.63 23.11
C LYS A 203 -11.18 -10.04 22.03
N LYS A 204 -10.45 -11.12 22.27
CA LYS A 204 -9.52 -11.71 21.31
C LYS A 204 -10.06 -13.04 20.79
N ARG A 205 -9.96 -13.23 19.49
CA ARG A 205 -10.37 -14.45 18.81
C ARG A 205 -9.32 -14.82 17.77
N SER A 206 -8.67 -15.94 17.95
CA SER A 206 -7.81 -16.54 16.92
C SER A 206 -8.62 -17.36 15.94
N PHE A 207 -8.23 -17.32 14.67
CA PHE A 207 -8.85 -18.09 13.59
C PHE A 207 -7.81 -18.38 12.49
N ASN A 208 -8.22 -19.09 11.45
CA ASN A 208 -7.33 -19.41 10.33
C ASN A 208 -8.05 -19.10 9.01
N ILE A 209 -7.37 -18.36 8.14
CA ILE A 209 -7.86 -17.98 6.80
C ILE A 209 -7.41 -18.94 5.70
N GLY A 210 -6.67 -19.99 6.09
CA GLY A 210 -6.01 -20.89 5.16
C GLY A 210 -4.75 -20.27 4.54
N LYS A 211 -3.80 -21.13 4.19
CA LYS A 211 -2.56 -20.70 3.52
C LYS A 211 -2.85 -20.40 2.05
N LYS A 212 -2.52 -19.17 1.63
CA LYS A 212 -2.68 -18.70 0.24
C LYS A 212 -1.31 -18.30 -0.34
N PRO A 213 -1.15 -18.23 -1.67
CA PRO A 213 0.03 -17.63 -2.27
C PRO A 213 0.24 -16.20 -1.74
N LEU A 214 1.48 -15.90 -1.36
CA LEU A 214 1.81 -14.57 -0.84
C LEU A 214 1.73 -13.51 -1.95
N LEU A 215 1.20 -12.35 -1.62
CA LEU A 215 1.13 -11.21 -2.51
C LEU A 215 2.53 -10.62 -2.73
N LYS A 216 2.80 -10.19 -3.96
CA LYS A 216 4.07 -9.58 -4.33
C LYS A 216 3.99 -8.05 -4.29
N LEU A 217 5.01 -7.40 -3.75
CA LEU A 217 5.08 -5.94 -3.65
C LEU A 217 4.91 -5.25 -5.01
N ARG A 218 5.44 -5.84 -6.07
CA ARG A 218 5.39 -5.29 -7.43
C ARG A 218 3.98 -5.05 -7.97
N THR A 219 3.00 -5.84 -7.53
CA THR A 219 1.61 -5.81 -8.00
C THR A 219 0.61 -5.50 -6.89
N PHE A 220 1.10 -5.26 -5.69
CA PHE A 220 0.25 -4.97 -4.55
C PHE A 220 -0.29 -3.54 -4.61
N LYS A 221 -1.55 -3.40 -4.27
CA LYS A 221 -2.22 -2.12 -4.05
C LYS A 221 -2.87 -2.15 -2.67
N PRO A 222 -2.56 -1.20 -1.78
CA PRO A 222 -3.18 -1.13 -0.46
C PRO A 222 -4.71 -1.10 -0.55
N ILE A 223 -5.37 -1.77 0.39
CA ILE A 223 -6.83 -1.73 0.60
C ILE A 223 -7.65 -2.30 -0.57
N THR A 224 -7.04 -3.12 -1.44
CA THR A 224 -7.74 -3.68 -2.61
C THR A 224 -7.96 -5.19 -2.56
N THR A 225 -7.22 -5.89 -1.71
CA THR A 225 -7.29 -7.36 -1.63
C THR A 225 -8.19 -7.81 -0.50
N LEU A 226 -9.33 -8.42 -0.82
CA LEU A 226 -10.20 -9.07 0.16
C LEU A 226 -9.50 -10.28 0.77
N ILE A 227 -9.24 -10.25 2.09
CA ILE A 227 -8.53 -11.30 2.80
C ILE A 227 -9.43 -12.15 3.67
N TYR A 228 -10.41 -11.55 4.33
CA TYR A 228 -11.33 -12.22 5.24
C TYR A 228 -12.65 -11.45 5.35
N LYS A 229 -13.80 -12.11 5.13
CA LYS A 229 -15.14 -11.50 5.14
C LYS A 229 -15.17 -10.22 4.28
N ASP A 230 -15.34 -9.06 4.93
CA ASP A 230 -15.35 -7.70 4.40
C ASP A 230 -14.05 -6.93 4.70
N VAL A 231 -13.02 -7.62 5.23
CA VAL A 231 -11.72 -7.01 5.54
C VAL A 231 -10.82 -7.07 4.31
N TYR A 232 -10.49 -5.89 3.79
CA TYR A 232 -9.50 -5.68 2.72
C TYR A 232 -8.17 -5.27 3.32
N ILE A 233 -7.08 -5.65 2.65
CA ILE A 233 -5.72 -5.24 2.95
C ILE A 233 -5.06 -4.62 1.72
#